data_72833d6ed4d9aecb5c6cd653f421f64f
#
_entry.id   72833d6ed4d9aecb5c6cd653f421f64f
#
_cell.length_a   1.000
_cell.length_b   1.000
_cell.length_c   1.000
_cell.angle_alpha   90.00
_cell.angle_beta   90.00
_cell.angle_gamma   90.00
#
_symmetry.space_group_name_H-M   'P 1'
#
loop_
_entity.id
_entity.type
_entity.pdbx_description
1 polymer ?
#
loop_
_entity_poly.entity_id
_entity_poly.type
_entity_poly.pdbx_seq_one_letter_code
_entity_poly.pdbx_strand_id
1 'polypeptide(L)'
;MHSRAADLTPNGHPDKPHCLNNLGNAFRARFVRLGQLSDLENAIFTQRDAVDLTPNDHPDKPNRLNSLGSSFLTRFWHLGQLSDLEDAILRQRDAVDLIPSGHPRKPGYLNNLGVSFKTRFKHVGQLSDLEDAISMQREAVNLTPNGHRDKPIILTHLGSSFLTRFEHLGRLSDLEEAISAQRDAVDTTPNGHPSKTLRLYNHGHSFLARFEYLGQLSDMENAIFLYSYAASDYFGPTKVRFDASRKWISCARHIRHHSLLHAYSVAMNLLPQLAWNGLSLSHRYTELARGADVAREAAAVALESGLPEIAVEWLEQGRSIVWGDLYQLRSSYEDLLSAHPDHACRLRELSAALDHASAAREKALSTLSEQTQNATMSLQEDADRHRGLAIERDKLLQDIRKLPGFERFLLRKEFSQLRGSAHSGPVVILNAAESRCDALIVLADVDHAIHVPLPNFSFQRSIGLQNALNSLRDAREGKPKPSARIRWNSFLSPLWKCIVKPVLDALAFSVRYIVLTEYKADL
;
A
#
# COMPACT_ATOMS: atom_id res chain seq x y z
N MET A 1 5.01 28.34 9.71
CA MET A 1 4.48 28.95 10.96
C MET A 1 5.32 28.60 12.20
N HIS A 2 5.53 27.32 12.54
CA HIS A 2 6.24 26.94 13.79
C HIS A 2 7.71 27.37 13.82
N SER A 3 8.46 27.31 12.71
CA SER A 3 9.83 27.82 12.64
C SER A 3 9.89 29.31 12.97
N ARG A 4 9.06 30.11 12.31
CA ARG A 4 9.00 31.56 12.53
C ARG A 4 8.61 31.91 13.97
N ALA A 5 7.70 31.14 14.59
CA ALA A 5 7.35 31.33 16.01
C ALA A 5 8.53 31.03 16.94
N ALA A 6 9.26 29.94 16.68
CA ALA A 6 10.45 29.60 17.44
C ALA A 6 11.57 30.64 17.28
N ASP A 7 11.80 31.16 16.08
CA ASP A 7 12.84 32.15 15.79
C ASP A 7 12.54 33.53 16.42
N LEU A 8 11.25 33.94 16.40
CA LEU A 8 10.81 35.23 16.96
C LEU A 8 10.69 35.22 18.48
N THR A 9 10.67 34.06 19.14
CA THR A 9 10.61 33.94 20.60
C THR A 9 12.04 34.02 21.16
N PRO A 10 12.39 35.06 21.97
CA PRO A 10 13.74 35.22 22.50
C PRO A 10 14.17 34.05 23.39
N ASN A 11 15.48 33.84 23.49
CA ASN A 11 16.03 32.91 24.48
C ASN A 11 15.71 33.46 25.89
N GLY A 12 15.23 32.58 26.79
CA GLY A 12 14.76 32.96 28.12
C GLY A 12 13.26 33.31 28.20
N HIS A 13 12.55 33.42 27.10
CA HIS A 13 11.10 33.60 27.12
C HIS A 13 10.40 32.35 27.63
N PRO A 14 9.39 32.41 28.51
CA PRO A 14 8.69 31.25 29.07
C PRO A 14 8.09 30.31 28.02
N ASP A 15 7.63 30.87 26.90
CA ASP A 15 7.02 30.10 25.80
C ASP A 15 8.04 29.48 24.83
N LYS A 16 9.33 29.80 24.95
CA LYS A 16 10.37 29.23 24.05
C LYS A 16 10.35 27.71 23.99
N PRO A 17 10.31 26.99 25.14
CA PRO A 17 10.24 25.53 25.14
C PRO A 17 8.96 24.97 24.46
N HIS A 18 7.84 25.69 24.59
CA HIS A 18 6.59 25.32 23.92
C HIS A 18 6.72 25.44 22.39
N CYS A 19 7.26 26.55 21.92
CA CYS A 19 7.51 26.79 20.48
C CYS A 19 8.47 25.74 19.90
N LEU A 20 9.55 25.41 20.60
CA LEU A 20 10.53 24.40 20.18
C LEU A 20 9.91 23.00 20.11
N ASN A 21 9.12 22.60 21.11
CA ASN A 21 8.43 21.30 21.11
C ASN A 21 7.44 21.19 19.91
N ASN A 22 6.69 22.25 19.63
CA ASN A 22 5.76 22.27 18.50
C ASN A 22 6.50 22.23 17.15
N LEU A 23 7.64 22.91 17.04
CA LEU A 23 8.51 22.84 15.87
C LEU A 23 9.04 21.42 15.67
N GLY A 24 9.52 20.76 16.73
CA GLY A 24 9.96 19.38 16.68
C GLY A 24 8.86 18.41 16.25
N ASN A 25 7.64 18.59 16.78
CA ASN A 25 6.49 17.79 16.34
C ASN A 25 6.16 18.01 14.84
N ALA A 26 6.30 19.23 14.34
CA ALA A 26 6.11 19.55 12.93
C ALA A 26 7.19 18.89 12.05
N PHE A 27 8.47 18.91 12.48
CA PHE A 27 9.56 18.21 11.79
C PHE A 27 9.31 16.70 11.75
N ARG A 28 8.94 16.07 12.87
CA ARG A 28 8.60 14.64 12.90
C ARG A 28 7.42 14.30 11.99
N ALA A 29 6.37 15.14 11.99
CA ALA A 29 5.24 14.95 11.09
C ALA A 29 5.63 15.11 9.61
N ARG A 30 6.60 15.98 9.30
CA ARG A 30 7.15 16.15 7.97
C ARG A 30 7.97 14.94 7.55
N PHE A 31 8.82 14.43 8.44
CA PHE A 31 9.57 13.19 8.22
C PHE A 31 8.65 12.00 7.88
N VAL A 32 7.58 11.79 8.64
CA VAL A 32 6.62 10.70 8.37
C VAL A 32 6.01 10.79 6.98
N ARG A 33 5.87 12.01 6.42
CA ARG A 33 5.33 12.22 5.07
C ARG A 33 6.36 12.14 3.95
N LEU A 34 7.61 12.59 4.19
CA LEU A 34 8.61 12.78 3.15
C LEU A 34 9.82 11.86 3.26
N GLY A 35 10.04 11.24 4.43
CA GLY A 35 11.15 10.32 4.68
C GLY A 35 12.53 11.00 4.78
N GLN A 36 12.61 12.32 4.92
CA GLN A 36 13.91 13.03 5.01
C GLN A 36 14.47 12.91 6.43
N LEU A 37 15.57 12.20 6.59
CA LEU A 37 16.19 11.94 7.90
C LEU A 37 16.58 13.21 8.64
N SER A 38 17.02 14.26 7.93
CA SER A 38 17.33 15.57 8.52
C SER A 38 16.16 16.19 9.30
N ASP A 39 14.91 15.93 8.88
CA ASP A 39 13.74 16.39 9.62
C ASP A 39 13.62 15.72 10.97
N LEU A 40 13.93 14.44 11.03
CA LEU A 40 13.86 13.68 12.26
C LEU A 40 14.99 14.06 13.23
N GLU A 41 16.17 14.34 12.70
CA GLU A 41 17.29 14.87 13.47
C GLU A 41 16.97 16.26 14.05
N ASN A 42 16.39 17.14 13.21
CA ASN A 42 15.92 18.45 13.65
C ASN A 42 14.79 18.34 14.71
N ALA A 43 13.89 17.36 14.57
CA ALA A 43 12.84 17.11 15.55
C ALA A 43 13.44 16.76 16.91
N ILE A 44 14.40 15.82 16.94
CA ILE A 44 15.06 15.38 18.18
C ILE A 44 15.86 16.54 18.79
N PHE A 45 16.61 17.29 17.98
CA PHE A 45 17.39 18.43 18.44
C PHE A 45 16.51 19.49 19.11
N THR A 46 15.48 19.97 18.41
CA THR A 46 14.58 21.03 18.94
C THR A 46 13.77 20.55 20.15
N GLN A 47 13.38 19.28 20.21
CA GLN A 47 12.67 18.73 21.37
C GLN A 47 13.59 18.49 22.57
N ARG A 48 14.87 18.17 22.35
CA ARG A 48 15.88 18.10 23.43
C ARG A 48 16.07 19.48 24.05
N ASP A 49 16.27 20.53 23.25
CA ASP A 49 16.33 21.90 23.74
C ASP A 49 15.08 22.29 24.51
N ALA A 50 13.88 21.89 24.03
CA ALA A 50 12.64 22.15 24.73
C ALA A 50 12.57 21.45 26.10
N VAL A 51 13.08 20.22 26.21
CA VAL A 51 13.18 19.49 27.47
C VAL A 51 14.18 20.17 28.40
N ASP A 52 15.37 20.52 27.93
CA ASP A 52 16.45 21.10 28.74
C ASP A 52 16.09 22.48 29.28
N LEU A 53 15.40 23.29 28.50
CA LEU A 53 14.88 24.61 28.94
C LEU A 53 13.66 24.53 29.86
N THR A 54 13.12 23.34 30.13
CA THR A 54 11.93 23.18 30.97
C THR A 54 12.34 22.63 32.36
N PRO A 55 12.04 23.32 33.47
CA PRO A 55 12.26 22.80 34.81
C PRO A 55 11.53 21.47 35.06
N ASN A 56 12.07 20.65 35.98
CA ASN A 56 11.49 19.32 36.24
C ASN A 56 10.11 19.36 36.91
N ASP A 57 9.82 20.41 37.65
CA ASP A 57 8.53 20.67 38.29
C ASP A 57 7.51 21.35 37.39
N HIS A 58 7.91 21.71 36.15
CA HIS A 58 7.00 22.37 35.21
C HIS A 58 5.94 21.39 34.69
N PRO A 59 4.64 21.75 34.68
CA PRO A 59 3.54 20.85 34.29
C PRO A 59 3.63 20.31 32.86
N ASP A 60 4.33 21.01 31.99
CA ASP A 60 4.54 20.56 30.60
C ASP A 60 5.78 19.67 30.40
N LYS A 61 6.62 19.47 31.42
CA LYS A 61 7.82 18.61 31.28
C LYS A 61 7.49 17.21 30.78
N PRO A 62 6.46 16.52 31.32
CA PRO A 62 6.06 15.20 30.85
C PRO A 62 5.67 15.19 29.36
N ASN A 63 4.99 16.22 28.88
CA ASN A 63 4.59 16.33 27.49
C ASN A 63 5.79 16.44 26.55
N ARG A 64 6.80 17.23 26.93
CA ARG A 64 8.03 17.41 26.13
C ARG A 64 8.88 16.15 26.10
N LEU A 65 9.02 15.48 27.23
CA LEU A 65 9.69 14.18 27.35
C LEU A 65 9.03 13.12 26.49
N ASN A 66 7.69 13.00 26.55
CA ASN A 66 6.95 12.06 25.72
C ASN A 66 7.08 12.38 24.21
N SER A 67 7.10 13.67 23.83
CA SER A 67 7.31 14.07 22.43
C SER A 67 8.71 13.68 21.94
N LEU A 68 9.75 13.94 22.73
CA LEU A 68 11.13 13.55 22.43
C LEU A 68 11.27 12.02 22.32
N GLY A 69 10.69 11.26 23.26
CA GLY A 69 10.67 9.80 23.21
C GLY A 69 9.98 9.27 21.93
N SER A 70 8.90 9.92 21.50
CA SER A 70 8.21 9.55 20.25
C SER A 70 9.06 9.83 19.00
N SER A 71 9.92 10.84 19.02
CA SER A 71 10.85 11.14 17.91
C SER A 71 11.99 10.14 17.86
N PHE A 72 12.54 9.74 19.01
CA PHE A 72 13.52 8.64 19.10
C PHE A 72 12.93 7.32 18.60
N LEU A 73 11.72 6.96 19.01
CA LEU A 73 11.04 5.75 18.53
C LEU A 73 10.84 5.79 17.01
N THR A 74 10.50 6.96 16.46
CA THR A 74 10.36 7.13 15.01
C THR A 74 11.70 6.94 14.30
N ARG A 75 12.82 7.41 14.86
CA ARG A 75 14.16 7.22 14.31
C ARG A 75 14.60 5.76 14.38
N PHE A 76 14.28 5.07 15.47
CA PHE A 76 14.49 3.63 15.59
C PHE A 76 13.79 2.85 14.47
N TRP A 77 12.52 3.14 14.19
CA TRP A 77 11.80 2.45 13.11
C TRP A 77 12.41 2.68 11.71
N HIS A 78 13.16 3.77 11.54
CA HIS A 78 13.80 4.08 10.28
C HIS A 78 15.23 3.53 10.17
N LEU A 79 16.03 3.64 11.22
CA LEU A 79 17.46 3.29 11.23
C LEU A 79 17.78 1.97 11.94
N GLY A 80 16.87 1.45 12.77
CA GLY A 80 17.10 0.21 13.53
C GLY A 80 18.11 0.32 14.68
N GLN A 81 18.53 1.53 15.07
CA GLN A 81 19.54 1.72 16.13
C GLN A 81 18.91 1.53 17.51
N LEU A 82 19.34 0.49 18.24
CA LEU A 82 18.78 0.13 19.55
C LEU A 82 18.90 1.25 20.59
N SER A 83 19.96 2.06 20.53
CA SER A 83 20.12 3.24 21.40
C SER A 83 18.97 4.22 21.33
N ASP A 84 18.38 4.41 20.12
CA ASP A 84 17.21 5.28 19.96
C ASP A 84 15.98 4.73 20.68
N LEU A 85 15.82 3.40 20.65
CA LEU A 85 14.71 2.76 21.34
C LEU A 85 14.86 2.80 22.86
N GLU A 86 16.08 2.69 23.36
CA GLU A 86 16.39 2.85 24.79
C GLU A 86 16.18 4.30 25.24
N ASP A 87 16.63 5.27 24.45
CA ASP A 87 16.35 6.69 24.70
C ASP A 87 14.83 6.98 24.68
N ALA A 88 14.09 6.38 23.74
CA ALA A 88 12.63 6.52 23.70
C ALA A 88 11.96 6.02 24.97
N ILE A 89 12.32 4.82 25.43
CA ILE A 89 11.79 4.21 26.65
C ILE A 89 12.14 5.07 27.87
N LEU A 90 13.40 5.52 27.98
CA LEU A 90 13.83 6.36 29.09
C LEU A 90 13.00 7.65 29.19
N ARG A 91 12.88 8.40 28.08
CA ARG A 91 12.14 9.67 28.07
C ARG A 91 10.65 9.47 28.31
N GLN A 92 10.06 8.40 27.80
CA GLN A 92 8.64 8.10 28.01
C GLN A 92 8.37 7.61 29.44
N ARG A 93 9.31 6.87 30.05
CA ARG A 93 9.24 6.48 31.47
C ARG A 93 9.30 7.73 32.36
N ASP A 94 10.28 8.61 32.16
CA ASP A 94 10.37 9.89 32.88
C ASP A 94 9.06 10.69 32.78
N ALA A 95 8.42 10.69 31.60
CA ALA A 95 7.13 11.36 31.37
C ALA A 95 5.99 10.73 32.17
N VAL A 96 5.94 9.39 32.28
CA VAL A 96 4.93 8.66 33.07
C VAL A 96 5.13 8.87 34.58
N ASP A 97 6.38 8.93 35.04
CA ASP A 97 6.73 9.09 36.46
C ASP A 97 6.43 10.51 36.95
N LEU A 98 6.65 11.52 36.13
CA LEU A 98 6.40 12.92 36.45
C LEU A 98 4.93 13.33 36.38
N ILE A 99 4.08 12.57 35.69
CA ILE A 99 2.66 12.95 35.49
C ILE A 99 1.79 12.44 36.66
N PRO A 100 0.91 13.27 37.26
CA PRO A 100 0.00 12.82 38.32
C PRO A 100 -0.96 11.72 37.86
N SER A 101 -1.34 10.82 38.79
CA SER A 101 -2.16 9.65 38.48
C SER A 101 -3.53 9.99 37.86
N GLY A 102 -4.16 11.09 38.23
CA GLY A 102 -5.46 11.54 37.68
C GLY A 102 -5.36 12.44 36.41
N HIS A 103 -4.16 12.66 35.89
CA HIS A 103 -4.00 13.61 34.80
C HIS A 103 -4.56 13.04 33.48
N PRO A 104 -5.36 13.80 32.69
CA PRO A 104 -6.03 13.29 31.47
C PRO A 104 -5.10 12.75 30.39
N ARG A 105 -3.83 13.17 30.34
CA ARG A 105 -2.84 12.72 29.38
C ARG A 105 -2.10 11.45 29.78
N LYS A 106 -2.21 11.00 31.05
CA LYS A 106 -1.47 9.83 31.56
C LYS A 106 -1.73 8.56 30.73
N PRO A 107 -2.99 8.25 30.33
CA PRO A 107 -3.25 7.09 29.49
C PRO A 107 -2.48 7.10 28.16
N GLY A 108 -2.36 8.26 27.52
CA GLY A 108 -1.59 8.42 26.28
C GLY A 108 -0.09 8.14 26.46
N TYR A 109 0.49 8.58 27.59
CA TYR A 109 1.92 8.35 27.88
C TYR A 109 2.19 6.88 28.22
N LEU A 110 1.33 6.25 29.03
CA LEU A 110 1.38 4.81 29.31
C LEU A 110 1.30 3.99 28.03
N ASN A 111 0.36 4.35 27.13
CA ASN A 111 0.23 3.68 25.85
C ASN A 111 1.49 3.82 24.99
N ASN A 112 2.09 5.01 24.90
CA ASN A 112 3.31 5.23 24.12
C ASN A 112 4.49 4.44 24.69
N LEU A 113 4.66 4.42 25.99
CA LEU A 113 5.68 3.62 26.68
C LEU A 113 5.46 2.12 26.40
N GLY A 114 4.22 1.63 26.47
CA GLY A 114 3.88 0.26 26.12
C GLY A 114 4.20 -0.09 24.65
N VAL A 115 4.00 0.84 23.72
CA VAL A 115 4.41 0.64 22.30
C VAL A 115 5.93 0.52 22.18
N SER A 116 6.69 1.32 22.91
CA SER A 116 8.16 1.27 22.90
C SER A 116 8.68 -0.04 23.52
N PHE A 117 8.11 -0.51 24.61
CA PHE A 117 8.44 -1.81 25.20
C PHE A 117 8.13 -2.97 24.24
N LYS A 118 6.93 -3.01 23.64
CA LYS A 118 6.60 -4.02 22.62
C LYS A 118 7.57 -3.98 21.44
N THR A 119 7.99 -2.79 21.02
CA THR A 119 8.96 -2.63 19.94
C THR A 119 10.30 -3.21 20.33
N ARG A 120 10.77 -2.97 21.59
CA ARG A 120 12.02 -3.56 22.10
C ARG A 120 11.93 -5.08 22.20
N PHE A 121 10.80 -5.62 22.66
CA PHE A 121 10.58 -7.06 22.64
C PHE A 121 10.74 -7.66 21.25
N LYS A 122 10.12 -7.06 20.23
CA LYS A 122 10.24 -7.55 18.84
C LYS A 122 11.66 -7.53 18.30
N HIS A 123 12.52 -6.68 18.85
CA HIS A 123 13.91 -6.55 18.40
C HIS A 123 14.90 -7.37 19.23
N VAL A 124 14.72 -7.42 20.55
CA VAL A 124 15.63 -8.04 21.51
C VAL A 124 15.13 -9.39 22.04
N GLY A 125 13.80 -9.60 22.06
CA GLY A 125 13.18 -10.85 22.50
C GLY A 125 13.01 -11.00 24.01
N GLN A 126 13.22 -9.93 24.83
CA GLN A 126 13.02 -10.00 26.28
C GLN A 126 11.54 -10.03 26.64
N LEU A 127 11.05 -11.14 27.18
CA LEU A 127 9.63 -11.32 27.51
C LEU A 127 9.12 -10.30 28.53
N SER A 128 9.96 -9.85 29.48
CA SER A 128 9.60 -8.80 30.46
C SER A 128 9.12 -7.51 29.79
N ASP A 129 9.73 -7.13 28.65
CA ASP A 129 9.29 -5.94 27.91
C ASP A 129 7.86 -6.07 27.38
N LEU A 130 7.49 -7.27 26.96
CA LEU A 130 6.13 -7.51 26.48
C LEU A 130 5.10 -7.55 27.60
N GLU A 131 5.51 -8.05 28.77
CA GLU A 131 4.70 -8.02 30.00
C GLU A 131 4.50 -6.57 30.48
N ASP A 132 5.57 -5.77 30.51
CA ASP A 132 5.51 -4.33 30.81
C ASP A 132 4.61 -3.59 29.80
N ALA A 133 4.75 -3.88 28.50
CA ALA A 133 3.90 -3.28 27.47
C ALA A 133 2.41 -3.54 27.72
N ILE A 134 2.04 -4.78 28.02
CA ILE A 134 0.64 -5.18 28.30
C ILE A 134 0.16 -4.51 29.60
N SER A 135 1.00 -4.47 30.64
CA SER A 135 0.66 -3.81 31.91
C SER A 135 0.36 -2.32 31.73
N MET A 136 1.25 -1.59 31.05
CA MET A 136 1.09 -0.16 30.76
C MET A 136 -0.16 0.12 29.90
N GLN A 137 -0.38 -0.67 28.87
CA GLN A 137 -1.53 -0.51 27.99
C GLN A 137 -2.85 -0.88 28.67
N ARG A 138 -2.88 -1.89 29.54
CA ARG A 138 -4.05 -2.25 30.35
C ARG A 138 -4.40 -1.13 31.33
N GLU A 139 -3.40 -0.55 32.02
CA GLU A 139 -3.60 0.62 32.86
C GLU A 139 -4.14 1.81 32.04
N ALA A 140 -3.59 2.06 30.85
CA ALA A 140 -4.08 3.11 29.96
C ALA A 140 -5.55 2.91 29.56
N VAL A 141 -5.97 1.68 29.24
CA VAL A 141 -7.39 1.35 28.94
C VAL A 141 -8.28 1.64 30.15
N ASN A 142 -7.86 1.23 31.35
CA ASN A 142 -8.62 1.40 32.59
C ASN A 142 -8.79 2.88 32.96
N LEU A 143 -7.76 3.68 32.76
CA LEU A 143 -7.79 5.12 33.03
C LEU A 143 -8.53 5.93 31.96
N THR A 144 -8.83 5.34 30.80
CA THR A 144 -9.51 6.03 29.70
C THR A 144 -11.01 5.78 29.76
N PRO A 145 -11.86 6.83 29.93
CA PRO A 145 -13.32 6.66 29.98
C PRO A 145 -13.89 6.04 28.69
N ASN A 146 -15.03 5.37 28.82
CA ASN A 146 -15.78 4.92 27.65
C ASN A 146 -16.23 6.12 26.82
N GLY A 147 -16.15 6.02 25.51
CA GLY A 147 -16.44 7.13 24.58
C GLY A 147 -15.30 8.14 24.40
N HIS A 148 -14.20 8.02 25.14
CA HIS A 148 -13.04 8.88 24.89
C HIS A 148 -12.41 8.54 23.53
N ARG A 149 -12.09 9.58 22.74
CA ARG A 149 -11.58 9.45 21.36
C ARG A 149 -10.31 8.60 21.23
N ASP A 150 -9.49 8.54 22.27
CA ASP A 150 -8.22 7.82 22.27
C ASP A 150 -8.36 6.36 22.74
N LYS A 151 -9.51 5.95 23.33
CA LYS A 151 -9.73 4.59 23.81
C LYS A 151 -9.55 3.53 22.70
N PRO A 152 -10.09 3.73 21.48
CA PRO A 152 -9.93 2.75 20.43
C PRO A 152 -8.49 2.50 19.98
N ILE A 153 -7.61 3.51 20.01
CA ILE A 153 -6.21 3.31 19.66
C ILE A 153 -5.45 2.55 20.76
N ILE A 154 -5.75 2.84 22.02
CA ILE A 154 -5.13 2.14 23.16
C ILE A 154 -5.53 0.66 23.14
N LEU A 155 -6.81 0.35 22.93
CA LEU A 155 -7.33 -1.02 22.75
C LEU A 155 -6.66 -1.74 21.57
N THR A 156 -6.42 -1.04 20.47
CA THR A 156 -5.71 -1.59 19.29
C THR A 156 -4.28 -2.01 19.67
N HIS A 157 -3.57 -1.18 20.42
CA HIS A 157 -2.21 -1.49 20.86
C HIS A 157 -2.18 -2.64 21.87
N LEU A 158 -3.11 -2.65 22.83
CA LEU A 158 -3.25 -3.73 23.81
C LEU A 158 -3.53 -5.07 23.11
N GLY A 159 -4.52 -5.12 22.22
CA GLY A 159 -4.82 -6.32 21.43
C GLY A 159 -3.63 -6.80 20.61
N SER A 160 -2.87 -5.86 20.02
CA SER A 160 -1.65 -6.21 19.28
C SER A 160 -0.51 -6.73 20.20
N SER A 161 -0.44 -6.27 21.44
CA SER A 161 0.56 -6.79 22.41
C SER A 161 0.19 -8.19 22.91
N PHE A 162 -1.09 -8.45 23.16
CA PHE A 162 -1.58 -9.79 23.46
C PHE A 162 -1.34 -10.76 22.31
N LEU A 163 -1.65 -10.37 21.08
CA LEU A 163 -1.38 -11.19 19.90
C LEU A 163 0.11 -11.53 19.78
N THR A 164 1.00 -10.55 19.98
CA THR A 164 2.45 -10.76 19.97
C THR A 164 2.89 -11.74 21.07
N ARG A 165 2.27 -11.70 22.27
CA ARG A 165 2.56 -12.64 23.35
C ARG A 165 2.05 -14.05 23.04
N PHE A 166 0.88 -14.16 22.40
CA PHE A 166 0.38 -15.43 21.88
C PHE A 166 1.32 -16.03 20.83
N GLU A 167 1.76 -15.25 19.85
CA GLU A 167 2.71 -15.68 18.81
C GLU A 167 4.02 -16.22 19.40
N HIS A 168 4.42 -15.71 20.56
CA HIS A 168 5.65 -16.13 21.23
C HIS A 168 5.48 -17.30 22.20
N LEU A 169 4.38 -17.33 22.98
CA LEU A 169 4.16 -18.29 24.06
C LEU A 169 3.10 -19.36 23.76
N GLY A 170 2.28 -19.19 22.70
CA GLY A 170 1.18 -20.08 22.36
C GLY A 170 0.02 -20.10 23.37
N ARG A 171 -0.10 -19.10 24.23
CA ARG A 171 -1.16 -19.05 25.26
C ARG A 171 -2.48 -18.62 24.63
N LEU A 172 -3.45 -19.54 24.54
CA LEU A 172 -4.76 -19.25 23.93
C LEU A 172 -5.50 -18.11 24.64
N SER A 173 -5.34 -17.94 25.96
CA SER A 173 -5.92 -16.82 26.71
C SER A 173 -5.48 -15.45 26.19
N ASP A 174 -4.23 -15.32 25.74
CA ASP A 174 -3.74 -14.06 25.15
C ASP A 174 -4.41 -13.76 23.81
N LEU A 175 -4.68 -14.81 23.03
CA LEU A 175 -5.36 -14.65 21.74
C LEU A 175 -6.84 -14.26 21.93
N GLU A 176 -7.53 -14.81 22.94
CA GLU A 176 -8.90 -14.40 23.28
C GLU A 176 -8.95 -12.94 23.78
N GLU A 177 -8.00 -12.53 24.61
CA GLU A 177 -7.85 -11.13 25.03
C GLU A 177 -7.54 -10.19 23.84
N ALA A 178 -6.71 -10.62 22.89
CA ALA A 178 -6.42 -9.87 21.68
C ALA A 178 -7.68 -9.65 20.84
N ILE A 179 -8.47 -10.72 20.60
CA ILE A 179 -9.73 -10.66 19.84
C ILE A 179 -10.73 -9.73 20.55
N SER A 180 -10.87 -9.84 21.88
CA SER A 180 -11.78 -9.00 22.66
C SER A 180 -11.39 -7.52 22.57
N ALA A 181 -10.12 -7.18 22.85
CA ALA A 181 -9.65 -5.80 22.80
C ALA A 181 -9.77 -5.17 21.39
N GLN A 182 -9.50 -5.95 20.34
CA GLN A 182 -9.61 -5.48 18.96
C GLN A 182 -11.08 -5.32 18.53
N ARG A 183 -11.98 -6.18 18.97
CA ARG A 183 -13.43 -6.01 18.77
C ARG A 183 -13.89 -4.70 19.38
N ASP A 184 -13.57 -4.47 20.66
CA ASP A 184 -13.94 -3.24 21.35
C ASP A 184 -13.35 -2.00 20.64
N ALA A 185 -12.13 -2.09 20.09
CA ALA A 185 -11.53 -1.02 19.31
C ALA A 185 -12.33 -0.74 18.02
N VAL A 186 -12.81 -1.76 17.32
CA VAL A 186 -13.64 -1.62 16.12
C VAL A 186 -14.99 -1.02 16.47
N ASP A 187 -15.66 -1.53 17.52
CA ASP A 187 -17.01 -1.14 17.92
C ASP A 187 -17.07 0.30 18.43
N THR A 188 -16.04 0.73 19.14
CA THR A 188 -15.92 2.10 19.65
C THR A 188 -15.42 3.11 18.61
N THR A 189 -15.07 2.65 17.40
CA THR A 189 -14.66 3.53 16.29
C THR A 189 -15.86 3.87 15.40
N PRO A 190 -16.20 5.15 15.20
CA PRO A 190 -17.31 5.53 14.33
C PRO A 190 -17.13 5.03 12.89
N ASN A 191 -18.25 4.74 12.22
CA ASN A 191 -18.24 4.47 10.78
C ASN A 191 -17.74 5.72 10.03
N GLY A 192 -16.95 5.50 8.97
CA GLY A 192 -16.33 6.59 8.22
C GLY A 192 -15.05 7.16 8.85
N HIS A 193 -14.64 6.69 10.02
CA HIS A 193 -13.37 7.11 10.60
C HIS A 193 -12.19 6.40 9.89
N PRO A 194 -11.18 7.11 9.36
CA PRO A 194 -10.09 6.52 8.56
C PRO A 194 -9.32 5.38 9.26
N SER A 195 -9.24 5.41 10.59
CA SER A 195 -8.55 4.37 11.35
C SER A 195 -9.38 3.10 11.55
N LYS A 196 -10.67 3.07 11.18
CA LYS A 196 -11.53 1.88 11.33
C LYS A 196 -11.01 0.74 10.48
N THR A 197 -10.57 1.03 9.26
CA THR A 197 -9.96 0.09 8.33
C THR A 197 -8.79 -0.69 8.94
N LEU A 198 -7.86 0.02 9.60
CA LEU A 198 -6.71 -0.62 10.26
C LEU A 198 -7.13 -1.50 11.45
N ARG A 199 -8.15 -1.07 12.21
CA ARG A 199 -8.67 -1.86 13.35
C ARG A 199 -9.36 -3.14 12.88
N LEU A 200 -10.16 -3.06 11.82
CA LEU A 200 -10.76 -4.23 11.16
C LEU A 200 -9.69 -5.20 10.65
N TYR A 201 -8.65 -4.66 10.01
CA TYR A 201 -7.51 -5.44 9.54
C TYR A 201 -6.82 -6.20 10.69
N ASN A 202 -6.51 -5.52 11.80
CA ASN A 202 -5.89 -6.14 12.96
C ASN A 202 -6.79 -7.21 13.60
N HIS A 203 -8.09 -6.94 13.72
CA HIS A 203 -9.06 -7.90 14.24
C HIS A 203 -9.15 -9.15 13.37
N GLY A 204 -9.19 -8.99 12.04
CA GLY A 204 -9.09 -10.12 11.11
C GLY A 204 -7.80 -10.93 11.28
N HIS A 205 -6.70 -10.26 11.62
CA HIS A 205 -5.42 -10.93 11.85
C HIS A 205 -5.43 -11.82 13.10
N SER A 206 -6.09 -11.41 14.17
CA SER A 206 -6.25 -12.25 15.36
C SER A 206 -7.14 -13.47 15.12
N PHE A 207 -8.21 -13.34 14.32
CA PHE A 207 -9.01 -14.51 13.92
C PHE A 207 -8.21 -15.47 13.02
N LEU A 208 -7.41 -14.93 12.09
CA LEU A 208 -6.53 -15.77 11.28
C LEU A 208 -5.51 -16.53 12.14
N ALA A 209 -4.89 -15.88 13.12
CA ALA A 209 -3.98 -16.53 14.07
C ALA A 209 -4.70 -17.64 14.88
N ARG A 210 -5.98 -17.43 15.26
CA ARG A 210 -6.76 -18.45 15.96
C ARG A 210 -7.12 -19.63 15.05
N PHE A 211 -7.42 -19.36 13.77
CA PHE A 211 -7.59 -20.42 12.78
C PHE A 211 -6.31 -21.24 12.60
N GLU A 212 -5.16 -20.60 12.47
CA GLU A 212 -3.86 -21.28 12.30
C GLU A 212 -3.51 -22.17 13.50
N TYR A 213 -3.99 -21.79 14.70
CA TYR A 213 -3.75 -22.55 15.94
C TYR A 213 -4.78 -23.66 16.20
N LEU A 214 -6.09 -23.38 16.01
CA LEU A 214 -7.20 -24.28 16.35
C LEU A 214 -7.82 -24.99 15.15
N GLY A 215 -7.59 -24.54 13.92
CA GLY A 215 -8.17 -25.10 12.70
C GLY A 215 -9.68 -24.87 12.55
N GLN A 216 -10.30 -23.99 13.33
CA GLN A 216 -11.74 -23.74 13.29
C GLN A 216 -12.12 -22.90 12.06
N LEU A 217 -12.90 -23.47 11.15
CA LEU A 217 -13.30 -22.81 9.90
C LEU A 217 -14.05 -21.49 10.13
N SER A 218 -14.85 -21.38 11.21
CA SER A 218 -15.54 -20.14 11.59
C SER A 218 -14.60 -18.96 11.81
N ASP A 219 -13.37 -19.21 12.28
CA ASP A 219 -12.37 -18.16 12.46
C ASP A 219 -11.84 -17.65 11.13
N MET A 220 -11.65 -18.56 10.17
CA MET A 220 -11.27 -18.19 8.81
C MET A 220 -12.38 -17.37 8.12
N GLU A 221 -13.65 -17.75 8.32
CA GLU A 221 -14.80 -16.99 7.81
C GLU A 221 -14.89 -15.60 8.44
N ASN A 222 -14.67 -15.48 9.77
CA ASN A 222 -14.59 -14.19 10.46
C ASN A 222 -13.43 -13.34 9.94
N ALA A 223 -12.26 -13.92 9.71
CA ALA A 223 -11.12 -13.22 9.14
C ALA A 223 -11.44 -12.70 7.72
N ILE A 224 -12.04 -13.53 6.85
CA ILE A 224 -12.48 -13.14 5.51
C ILE A 224 -13.47 -11.97 5.58
N PHE A 225 -14.48 -12.06 6.46
CA PHE A 225 -15.46 -11.00 6.65
C PHE A 225 -14.79 -9.67 7.03
N LEU A 226 -13.92 -9.68 8.04
CA LEU A 226 -13.25 -8.48 8.53
C LEU A 226 -12.30 -7.88 7.50
N TYR A 227 -11.53 -8.71 6.79
CA TYR A 227 -10.65 -8.25 5.72
C TYR A 227 -11.44 -7.70 4.52
N SER A 228 -12.57 -8.33 4.16
CA SER A 228 -13.42 -7.84 3.07
C SER A 228 -14.01 -6.47 3.41
N TYR A 229 -14.45 -6.30 4.66
CA TYR A 229 -14.96 -5.02 5.13
C TYR A 229 -13.88 -3.94 5.17
N ALA A 230 -12.67 -4.28 5.67
CA ALA A 230 -11.52 -3.37 5.67
C ALA A 230 -11.10 -2.97 4.24
N ALA A 231 -11.07 -3.91 3.29
CA ALA A 231 -10.70 -3.63 1.89
C ALA A 231 -11.71 -2.72 1.19
N SER A 232 -12.99 -2.82 1.55
CA SER A 232 -14.10 -2.07 0.96
C SER A 232 -14.35 -0.71 1.64
N ASP A 233 -13.75 -0.44 2.80
CA ASP A 233 -13.95 0.80 3.56
C ASP A 233 -13.33 1.99 2.84
N TYR A 234 -14.15 2.77 2.13
CA TYR A 234 -13.71 3.89 1.30
C TYR A 234 -12.94 4.98 2.09
N PHE A 235 -13.19 5.13 3.38
CA PHE A 235 -12.55 6.16 4.22
C PHE A 235 -11.14 5.77 4.68
N GLY A 236 -10.79 4.51 4.55
CA GLY A 236 -9.49 3.99 4.97
C GLY A 236 -8.34 4.33 4.00
N PRO A 237 -7.10 4.36 4.51
CA PRO A 237 -5.92 4.55 3.66
C PRO A 237 -5.82 3.44 2.60
N THR A 238 -5.59 3.81 1.34
CA THR A 238 -5.54 2.88 0.20
C THR A 238 -4.59 1.71 0.44
N LYS A 239 -3.42 1.97 1.04
CA LYS A 239 -2.44 0.93 1.37
C LYS A 239 -3.01 -0.13 2.32
N VAL A 240 -3.68 0.29 3.41
CA VAL A 240 -4.28 -0.64 4.38
C VAL A 240 -5.41 -1.44 3.74
N ARG A 241 -6.23 -0.80 2.91
CA ARG A 241 -7.30 -1.45 2.13
C ARG A 241 -6.72 -2.51 1.18
N PHE A 242 -5.63 -2.18 0.51
CA PHE A 242 -4.95 -3.12 -0.39
C PHE A 242 -4.33 -4.30 0.37
N ASP A 243 -3.64 -4.05 1.50
CA ASP A 243 -3.11 -5.10 2.36
C ASP A 243 -4.24 -6.02 2.90
N ALA A 244 -5.39 -5.43 3.24
CA ALA A 244 -6.59 -6.18 3.63
C ALA A 244 -7.13 -7.05 2.47
N SER A 245 -7.20 -6.51 1.26
CA SER A 245 -7.62 -7.29 0.09
C SER A 245 -6.70 -8.47 -0.21
N ARG A 246 -5.39 -8.31 -0.03
CA ARG A 246 -4.41 -9.41 -0.18
C ARG A 246 -4.60 -10.49 0.89
N LYS A 247 -4.86 -10.11 2.14
CA LYS A 247 -5.17 -11.07 3.21
C LYS A 247 -6.50 -11.77 2.94
N TRP A 248 -7.52 -11.05 2.48
CA TRP A 248 -8.79 -11.64 2.04
C TRP A 248 -8.58 -12.67 0.93
N ILE A 249 -7.81 -12.34 -0.12
CA ILE A 249 -7.45 -13.25 -1.20
C ILE A 249 -6.78 -14.52 -0.65
N SER A 250 -5.78 -14.37 0.23
CA SER A 250 -5.05 -15.50 0.81
C SER A 250 -5.97 -16.43 1.60
N CYS A 251 -6.81 -15.88 2.48
CA CYS A 251 -7.77 -16.64 3.28
C CYS A 251 -8.84 -17.32 2.41
N ALA A 252 -9.42 -16.57 1.47
CA ALA A 252 -10.45 -17.10 0.56
C ALA A 252 -9.91 -18.21 -0.36
N ARG A 253 -8.68 -18.08 -0.83
CA ARG A 253 -8.00 -19.12 -1.63
C ARG A 253 -7.77 -20.39 -0.80
N HIS A 254 -7.34 -20.24 0.46
CA HIS A 254 -7.03 -21.36 1.35
C HIS A 254 -8.23 -22.30 1.55
N ILE A 255 -9.43 -21.75 1.75
CA ILE A 255 -10.66 -22.53 1.97
C ILE A 255 -11.55 -22.61 0.72
N ARG A 256 -11.08 -22.19 -0.45
CA ARG A 256 -11.86 -22.09 -1.71
C ARG A 256 -13.18 -21.34 -1.53
N HIS A 257 -13.13 -20.24 -0.78
CA HIS A 257 -14.31 -19.43 -0.49
C HIS A 257 -14.84 -18.72 -1.75
N HIS A 258 -16.18 -18.69 -1.90
CA HIS A 258 -16.86 -18.10 -3.07
C HIS A 258 -16.51 -16.63 -3.35
N SER A 259 -16.05 -15.88 -2.34
CA SER A 259 -15.68 -14.46 -2.48
C SER A 259 -14.32 -14.23 -3.12
N LEU A 260 -13.56 -15.26 -3.52
CA LEU A 260 -12.20 -15.11 -4.03
C LEU A 260 -12.14 -14.19 -5.27
N LEU A 261 -13.04 -14.37 -6.23
CA LEU A 261 -13.10 -13.52 -7.43
C LEU A 261 -13.40 -12.07 -7.06
N HIS A 262 -14.31 -11.84 -6.11
CA HIS A 262 -14.64 -10.50 -5.62
C HIS A 262 -13.45 -9.85 -4.90
N ALA A 263 -12.70 -10.61 -4.10
CA ALA A 263 -11.50 -10.13 -3.44
C ALA A 263 -10.45 -9.62 -4.44
N TYR A 264 -10.25 -10.36 -5.54
CA TYR A 264 -9.39 -9.90 -6.64
C TYR A 264 -9.93 -8.66 -7.34
N SER A 265 -11.23 -8.58 -7.58
CA SER A 265 -11.85 -7.39 -8.17
C SER A 265 -11.59 -6.13 -7.32
N VAL A 266 -11.73 -6.25 -6.00
CA VAL A 266 -11.43 -5.14 -5.07
C VAL A 266 -9.93 -4.79 -5.10
N ALA A 267 -9.04 -5.77 -5.07
CA ALA A 267 -7.60 -5.55 -5.15
C ALA A 267 -7.21 -4.84 -6.45
N MET A 268 -7.73 -5.29 -7.60
CA MET A 268 -7.49 -4.67 -8.91
C MET A 268 -7.98 -3.22 -8.98
N ASN A 269 -9.13 -2.90 -8.37
CA ASN A 269 -9.64 -1.53 -8.30
C ASN A 269 -8.80 -0.61 -7.39
N LEU A 270 -8.05 -1.17 -6.42
CA LEU A 270 -7.16 -0.41 -5.54
C LEU A 270 -5.77 -0.17 -6.14
N LEU A 271 -5.31 -1.01 -7.08
CA LEU A 271 -3.99 -0.88 -7.69
C LEU A 271 -3.69 0.50 -8.31
N PRO A 272 -4.58 1.11 -9.11
CA PRO A 272 -4.35 2.45 -9.64
C PRO A 272 -4.24 3.52 -8.54
N GLN A 273 -4.97 3.34 -7.43
CA GLN A 273 -4.94 4.25 -6.30
C GLN A 273 -3.62 4.15 -5.50
N LEU A 274 -2.94 3.00 -5.51
CA LEU A 274 -1.60 2.84 -4.94
C LEU A 274 -0.54 3.57 -5.76
N ALA A 275 -0.71 3.60 -7.09
CA ALA A 275 0.16 4.31 -8.02
C ALA A 275 -0.20 5.79 -8.16
N TRP A 276 -0.91 6.35 -7.19
CA TRP A 276 -1.45 7.70 -7.25
C TRP A 276 -0.42 8.76 -7.63
N ASN A 277 -0.81 9.66 -8.54
CA ASN A 277 0.05 10.70 -9.11
C ASN A 277 0.62 11.71 -8.09
N GLY A 278 0.08 11.77 -6.88
CA GLY A 278 0.63 12.57 -5.78
C GLY A 278 1.90 12.01 -5.13
N LEU A 279 2.34 10.80 -5.52
CA LEU A 279 3.57 10.16 -5.06
C LEU A 279 4.73 10.42 -6.04
N SER A 280 5.99 10.33 -5.56
CA SER A 280 7.14 10.32 -6.47
C SER A 280 7.17 9.03 -7.30
N LEU A 281 7.80 9.05 -8.47
CA LEU A 281 7.90 7.87 -9.35
C LEU A 281 8.51 6.67 -8.63
N SER A 282 9.57 6.86 -7.84
CA SER A 282 10.21 5.79 -7.07
C SER A 282 9.24 5.16 -6.04
N HIS A 283 8.44 5.95 -5.34
CA HIS A 283 7.42 5.45 -4.43
C HIS A 283 6.29 4.71 -5.18
N ARG A 284 5.87 5.23 -6.33
CA ARG A 284 4.86 4.56 -7.17
C ARG A 284 5.36 3.18 -7.60
N TYR A 285 6.60 3.07 -8.09
CA TYR A 285 7.18 1.76 -8.45
C TYR A 285 7.29 0.81 -7.25
N THR A 286 7.65 1.31 -6.07
CA THR A 286 7.73 0.49 -4.85
C THR A 286 6.36 -0.06 -4.45
N GLU A 287 5.32 0.77 -4.47
CA GLU A 287 3.96 0.32 -4.13
C GLU A 287 3.38 -0.62 -5.20
N LEU A 288 3.65 -0.38 -6.49
CA LEU A 288 3.23 -1.27 -7.58
C LEU A 288 3.95 -2.61 -7.57
N ALA A 289 5.22 -2.65 -7.18
CA ALA A 289 5.97 -3.90 -7.06
C ALA A 289 5.30 -4.88 -6.07
N ARG A 290 4.61 -4.35 -5.04
CA ARG A 290 3.82 -5.14 -4.09
C ARG A 290 2.57 -5.76 -4.70
N GLY A 291 2.07 -5.19 -5.79
CA GLY A 291 0.88 -5.65 -6.51
C GLY A 291 1.17 -6.36 -7.83
N ALA A 292 2.45 -6.51 -8.21
CA ALA A 292 2.85 -7.04 -9.51
C ALA A 292 2.26 -8.42 -9.83
N ASP A 293 2.08 -9.27 -8.81
CA ASP A 293 1.55 -10.62 -8.97
C ASP A 293 0.01 -10.65 -9.00
N VAL A 294 -0.63 -9.60 -8.44
CA VAL A 294 -2.09 -9.60 -8.26
C VAL A 294 -2.84 -9.71 -9.58
N ALA A 295 -2.43 -8.98 -10.62
CA ALA A 295 -3.10 -9.00 -11.92
C ALA A 295 -3.00 -10.39 -12.61
N ARG A 296 -1.84 -11.05 -12.52
CA ARG A 296 -1.64 -12.39 -13.09
C ARG A 296 -2.50 -13.44 -12.39
N GLU A 297 -2.50 -13.41 -11.06
CA GLU A 297 -3.29 -14.33 -10.25
C GLU A 297 -4.79 -14.04 -10.35
N ALA A 298 -5.18 -12.76 -10.44
CA ALA A 298 -6.56 -12.36 -10.68
C ALA A 298 -7.07 -12.92 -12.01
N ALA A 299 -6.28 -12.78 -13.08
CA ALA A 299 -6.64 -13.31 -14.38
C ALA A 299 -6.78 -14.83 -14.36
N ALA A 300 -5.89 -15.56 -13.65
CA ALA A 300 -6.00 -16.99 -13.48
C ALA A 300 -7.33 -17.39 -12.81
N VAL A 301 -7.74 -16.70 -11.75
CA VAL A 301 -9.02 -16.96 -11.06
C VAL A 301 -10.22 -16.57 -11.92
N ALA A 302 -10.14 -15.49 -12.69
CA ALA A 302 -11.18 -15.14 -13.65
C ALA A 302 -11.37 -16.24 -14.72
N LEU A 303 -10.26 -16.81 -15.21
CA LEU A 303 -10.29 -17.93 -16.17
C LEU A 303 -10.85 -19.23 -15.56
N GLU A 304 -10.54 -19.51 -14.28
CA GLU A 304 -11.16 -20.62 -13.55
C GLU A 304 -12.68 -20.44 -13.39
N SER A 305 -13.12 -19.18 -13.31
CA SER A 305 -14.53 -18.81 -13.21
C SER A 305 -15.24 -18.70 -14.57
N GLY A 306 -14.56 -18.99 -15.69
CA GLY A 306 -15.13 -18.89 -17.03
C GLY A 306 -15.31 -17.46 -17.54
N LEU A 307 -14.49 -16.51 -17.08
CA LEU A 307 -14.58 -15.08 -17.40
C LEU A 307 -13.30 -14.58 -18.13
N PRO A 308 -13.05 -15.02 -19.38
CA PRO A 308 -11.84 -14.68 -20.11
C PRO A 308 -11.74 -13.18 -20.44
N GLU A 309 -12.84 -12.49 -20.66
CA GLU A 309 -12.87 -11.03 -20.93
C GLU A 309 -12.36 -10.25 -19.73
N ILE A 310 -12.82 -10.60 -18.53
CA ILE A 310 -12.35 -10.01 -17.28
C ILE A 310 -10.84 -10.29 -17.06
N ALA A 311 -10.38 -11.48 -17.43
CA ALA A 311 -8.95 -11.79 -17.38
C ALA A 311 -8.12 -10.88 -18.29
N VAL A 312 -8.57 -10.63 -19.52
CA VAL A 312 -7.93 -9.68 -20.46
C VAL A 312 -7.91 -8.27 -19.86
N GLU A 313 -9.04 -7.79 -19.33
CA GLU A 313 -9.15 -6.47 -18.73
C GLU A 313 -8.18 -6.30 -17.54
N TRP A 314 -8.08 -7.31 -16.67
CA TRP A 314 -7.19 -7.25 -15.51
C TRP A 314 -5.71 -7.34 -15.87
N LEU A 315 -5.35 -8.15 -16.88
CA LEU A 315 -3.97 -8.21 -17.38
C LEU A 315 -3.55 -6.89 -18.04
N GLU A 316 -4.43 -6.28 -18.82
CA GLU A 316 -4.16 -4.98 -19.43
C GLU A 316 -4.05 -3.89 -18.36
N GLN A 317 -4.95 -3.87 -17.39
CA GLN A 317 -4.89 -2.94 -16.25
C GLN A 317 -3.57 -3.09 -15.49
N GLY A 318 -3.16 -4.32 -15.14
CA GLY A 318 -1.92 -4.58 -14.38
C GLY A 318 -0.65 -4.15 -15.11
N ARG A 319 -0.62 -4.36 -16.44
CA ARG A 319 0.53 -3.99 -17.30
C ARG A 319 0.65 -2.49 -17.50
N SER A 320 -0.48 -1.80 -17.58
CA SER A 320 -0.55 -0.41 -18.05
C SER A 320 -0.56 0.63 -16.92
N ILE A 321 -0.50 0.24 -15.63
CA ILE A 321 -0.74 1.19 -14.52
C ILE A 321 0.20 2.41 -14.60
N VAL A 322 1.52 2.22 -14.71
CA VAL A 322 2.47 3.34 -14.75
C VAL A 322 2.43 4.06 -16.09
N TRP A 323 2.46 3.30 -17.18
CA TRP A 323 2.47 3.87 -18.53
C TRP A 323 1.12 4.47 -18.90
N GLY A 324 0.03 3.85 -18.44
CA GLY A 324 -1.32 4.36 -18.64
C GLY A 324 -1.52 5.72 -17.98
N ASP A 325 -1.05 5.91 -16.76
CA ASP A 325 -1.13 7.19 -16.06
C ASP A 325 -0.31 8.28 -16.76
N LEU A 326 0.93 7.98 -17.17
CA LEU A 326 1.76 8.93 -17.92
C LEU A 326 1.12 9.28 -19.27
N TYR A 327 0.53 8.31 -19.96
CA TYR A 327 -0.20 8.55 -21.19
C TYR A 327 -1.45 9.40 -20.96
N GLN A 328 -2.20 9.14 -19.91
CA GLN A 328 -3.38 9.92 -19.53
C GLN A 328 -3.04 11.38 -19.19
N LEU A 329 -1.87 11.66 -18.60
CA LEU A 329 -1.42 13.04 -18.35
C LEU A 329 -1.15 13.82 -19.65
N ARG A 330 -0.84 13.10 -20.74
CA ARG A 330 -0.47 13.68 -22.06
C ARG A 330 -1.57 13.53 -23.13
N SER A 331 -2.72 12.99 -22.76
CA SER A 331 -3.84 12.78 -23.69
C SER A 331 -4.51 14.10 -24.10
N SER A 332 -5.05 14.14 -25.31
CA SER A 332 -5.72 15.33 -25.86
C SER A 332 -7.14 15.53 -25.33
N TYR A 333 -7.79 14.47 -24.86
CA TYR A 333 -9.18 14.46 -24.37
C TYR A 333 -10.20 15.06 -25.39
N GLU A 334 -10.09 14.72 -26.67
CA GLU A 334 -10.85 15.34 -27.76
C GLU A 334 -12.37 15.25 -27.58
N ASP A 335 -12.87 14.09 -27.17
CA ASP A 335 -14.31 13.89 -26.92
C ASP A 335 -14.81 14.79 -25.77
N LEU A 336 -14.03 14.87 -24.67
CA LEU A 336 -14.36 15.75 -23.57
C LEU A 336 -14.23 17.23 -23.97
N LEU A 337 -13.25 17.57 -24.79
CA LEU A 337 -13.06 18.95 -25.27
C LEU A 337 -14.25 19.40 -26.12
N SER A 338 -14.78 18.50 -26.94
CA SER A 338 -15.94 18.78 -27.82
C SER A 338 -17.23 18.96 -27.02
N ALA A 339 -17.47 18.13 -25.98
CA ALA A 339 -18.69 18.14 -25.22
C ALA A 339 -18.66 19.11 -24.03
N HIS A 340 -17.51 19.21 -23.33
CA HIS A 340 -17.32 19.97 -22.09
C HIS A 340 -15.96 20.66 -22.06
N PRO A 341 -15.77 21.76 -22.84
CA PRO A 341 -14.47 22.39 -23.05
C PRO A 341 -13.83 22.89 -21.76
N ASP A 342 -14.59 23.42 -20.80
CA ASP A 342 -14.06 23.95 -19.54
C ASP A 342 -13.42 22.83 -18.70
N HIS A 343 -14.09 21.69 -18.58
CA HIS A 343 -13.55 20.52 -17.88
C HIS A 343 -12.30 19.97 -18.57
N ALA A 344 -12.30 19.91 -19.90
CA ALA A 344 -11.17 19.42 -20.68
C ALA A 344 -9.94 20.35 -20.56
N CYS A 345 -10.14 21.67 -20.64
CA CYS A 345 -9.07 22.64 -20.46
C CYS A 345 -8.47 22.56 -19.05
N ARG A 346 -9.32 22.54 -18.02
CA ARG A 346 -8.85 22.43 -16.63
C ARG A 346 -8.11 21.12 -16.35
N LEU A 347 -8.63 19.98 -16.88
CA LEU A 347 -7.96 18.69 -16.74
C LEU A 347 -6.58 18.67 -17.43
N ARG A 348 -6.46 19.33 -18.60
CA ARG A 348 -5.20 19.45 -19.33
C ARG A 348 -4.19 20.31 -18.57
N GLU A 349 -4.60 21.45 -18.01
CA GLU A 349 -3.76 22.30 -17.17
C GLU A 349 -3.21 21.53 -15.96
N LEU A 350 -4.09 20.86 -15.20
CA LEU A 350 -3.70 20.07 -14.03
C LEU A 350 -2.77 18.90 -14.41
N SER A 351 -3.04 18.24 -15.52
CA SER A 351 -2.23 17.13 -16.01
C SER A 351 -0.83 17.59 -16.44
N ALA A 352 -0.74 18.70 -17.18
CA ALA A 352 0.53 19.29 -17.58
C ALA A 352 1.33 19.78 -16.37
N ALA A 353 0.68 20.43 -15.40
CA ALA A 353 1.32 20.87 -14.16
C ALA A 353 1.89 19.70 -13.35
N LEU A 354 1.18 18.56 -13.29
CA LEU A 354 1.65 17.34 -12.64
C LEU A 354 2.82 16.68 -13.37
N ASP A 355 2.80 16.62 -14.70
CA ASP A 355 3.90 16.06 -15.50
C ASP A 355 5.18 16.90 -15.32
N HIS A 356 5.07 18.22 -15.40
CA HIS A 356 6.18 19.15 -15.18
C HIS A 356 6.73 19.09 -13.75
N ALA A 357 5.86 19.06 -12.73
CA ALA A 357 6.27 19.00 -11.34
C ALA A 357 6.96 17.64 -11.01
N SER A 358 6.51 16.55 -11.60
CA SER A 358 7.14 15.22 -11.48
C SER A 358 8.55 15.21 -12.06
N ALA A 359 8.73 15.76 -13.26
CA ALA A 359 10.02 15.83 -13.95
C ALA A 359 11.02 16.75 -13.21
N ALA A 360 10.56 17.91 -12.72
CA ALA A 360 11.39 18.83 -11.95
C ALA A 360 11.86 18.22 -10.63
N ARG A 361 10.98 17.50 -9.92
CA ARG A 361 11.30 16.81 -8.66
C ARG A 361 12.31 15.68 -8.86
N GLU A 362 12.19 14.91 -9.93
CA GLU A 362 13.12 13.81 -10.24
C GLU A 362 14.52 14.35 -10.57
N LYS A 363 14.59 15.45 -11.32
CA LYS A 363 15.83 16.16 -11.60
C LYS A 363 16.45 16.76 -10.34
N ALA A 364 15.65 17.34 -9.44
CA ALA A 364 16.13 17.89 -8.17
C ALA A 364 16.67 16.78 -7.25
N LEU A 365 16.00 15.63 -7.15
CA LEU A 365 16.46 14.48 -6.36
C LEU A 365 17.75 13.85 -6.90
N SER A 366 17.96 13.84 -8.21
CA SER A 366 19.18 13.33 -8.84
C SER A 366 20.39 14.26 -8.67
N THR A 367 20.18 15.55 -8.41
CA THR A 367 21.22 16.57 -8.21
C THR A 367 21.58 16.84 -6.75
N LEU A 368 20.77 16.31 -5.79
CA LEU A 368 20.98 16.47 -4.34
C LEU A 368 21.93 15.40 -3.78
N SER A 369 23.20 15.40 -4.21
CA SER A 369 24.29 14.94 -3.36
C SER A 369 24.92 16.21 -2.75
N GLU A 370 24.66 16.50 -1.48
CA GLU A 370 25.28 17.59 -0.71
C GLU A 370 24.82 19.01 -1.07
N GLN A 371 23.76 19.54 -0.45
CA GLN A 371 23.77 20.95 0.08
C GLN A 371 22.38 21.42 0.56
N THR A 372 22.34 21.95 1.78
CA THR A 372 21.66 23.13 2.36
C THR A 372 20.14 23.07 2.66
N GLN A 373 19.80 23.49 3.90
CA GLN A 373 18.45 23.63 4.50
C GLN A 373 17.45 24.43 3.66
N ASN A 374 17.89 25.39 2.84
CA ASN A 374 17.00 26.17 1.98
C ASN A 374 16.45 25.36 0.79
N ALA A 375 17.21 24.39 0.28
CA ALA A 375 16.73 23.50 -0.78
C ALA A 375 15.63 22.55 -0.26
N THR A 376 15.65 22.19 1.02
CA THR A 376 14.66 21.33 1.65
C THR A 376 13.29 21.99 1.81
N MET A 377 13.22 23.29 2.10
CA MET A 377 11.94 24.02 2.17
C MET A 377 11.27 24.16 0.79
N SER A 378 12.06 24.44 -0.23
CA SER A 378 11.57 24.51 -1.62
C SER A 378 11.01 23.15 -2.09
N LEU A 379 11.69 22.06 -1.79
CA LEU A 379 11.23 20.70 -2.13
C LEU A 379 9.94 20.30 -1.40
N GLN A 380 9.73 20.79 -0.17
CA GLN A 380 8.51 20.58 0.59
C GLN A 380 7.32 21.30 -0.05
N GLU A 381 7.49 22.58 -0.37
CA GLU A 381 6.45 23.39 -1.02
C GLU A 381 6.08 22.80 -2.39
N ASP A 382 7.06 22.30 -3.13
CA ASP A 382 6.85 21.62 -4.40
C ASP A 382 6.12 20.27 -4.23
N ALA A 383 6.44 19.50 -3.18
CA ALA A 383 5.74 18.25 -2.88
C ALA A 383 4.29 18.49 -2.44
N ASP A 384 4.03 19.51 -1.62
CA ASP A 384 2.68 19.85 -1.18
C ASP A 384 1.86 20.43 -2.34
N ARG A 385 2.48 21.23 -3.22
CA ARG A 385 1.87 21.74 -4.46
C ARG A 385 1.49 20.57 -5.39
N HIS A 386 2.42 19.66 -5.65
CA HIS A 386 2.20 18.48 -6.48
C HIS A 386 1.05 17.61 -5.95
N ARG A 387 1.00 17.39 -4.63
CA ARG A 387 -0.08 16.68 -3.98
C ARG A 387 -1.42 17.42 -4.10
N GLY A 388 -1.41 18.75 -3.94
CA GLY A 388 -2.60 19.59 -4.14
C GLY A 388 -3.17 19.45 -5.54
N LEU A 389 -2.32 19.54 -6.57
CA LEU A 389 -2.70 19.35 -7.98
C LEU A 389 -3.28 17.96 -8.25
N ALA A 390 -2.70 16.90 -7.66
CA ALA A 390 -3.21 15.54 -7.81
C ALA A 390 -4.60 15.37 -7.19
N ILE A 391 -4.83 15.92 -5.98
CA ILE A 391 -6.15 15.91 -5.33
C ILE A 391 -7.18 16.69 -6.16
N GLU A 392 -6.81 17.84 -6.70
CA GLU A 392 -7.71 18.63 -7.54
C GLU A 392 -8.07 17.90 -8.84
N ARG A 393 -7.08 17.26 -9.47
CA ARG A 393 -7.30 16.42 -10.66
C ARG A 393 -8.25 15.26 -10.36
N ASP A 394 -8.06 14.57 -9.24
CA ASP A 394 -8.92 13.44 -8.87
C ASP A 394 -10.38 13.88 -8.62
N LYS A 395 -10.58 15.03 -7.98
CA LYS A 395 -11.93 15.61 -7.80
C LYS A 395 -12.56 15.95 -9.15
N LEU A 396 -11.81 16.61 -10.03
CA LEU A 396 -12.28 16.93 -11.37
C LEU A 396 -12.65 15.68 -12.17
N LEU A 397 -11.87 14.61 -12.08
CA LEU A 397 -12.19 13.33 -12.71
C LEU A 397 -13.49 12.72 -12.16
N GLN A 398 -13.72 12.83 -10.85
CA GLN A 398 -14.99 12.40 -10.26
C GLN A 398 -16.17 13.21 -10.77
N ASP A 399 -16.01 14.51 -10.96
CA ASP A 399 -17.06 15.38 -11.49
C ASP A 399 -17.31 15.10 -12.98
N ILE A 400 -16.29 14.90 -13.79
CA ILE A 400 -16.43 14.50 -15.20
C ILE A 400 -17.19 13.17 -15.32
N ARG A 401 -16.93 12.22 -14.45
CA ARG A 401 -17.64 10.91 -14.44
C ARG A 401 -19.11 10.97 -14.04
N LYS A 402 -19.60 12.10 -13.58
CA LYS A 402 -21.04 12.36 -13.35
C LYS A 402 -21.73 12.88 -14.61
N LEU A 403 -20.98 13.28 -15.63
CA LEU A 403 -21.51 13.81 -16.89
C LEU A 403 -22.01 12.65 -17.79
N PRO A 404 -23.16 12.82 -18.48
CA PRO A 404 -23.68 11.80 -19.39
C PRO A 404 -22.69 11.46 -20.49
N GLY A 405 -22.42 10.17 -20.68
CA GLY A 405 -21.43 9.66 -21.66
C GLY A 405 -19.99 9.65 -21.21
N PHE A 406 -19.70 10.16 -19.99
CA PHE A 406 -18.34 10.18 -19.42
C PHE A 406 -18.22 9.39 -18.12
N GLU A 407 -19.20 8.55 -17.77
CA GLU A 407 -19.24 7.78 -16.53
C GLU A 407 -17.99 6.88 -16.35
N ARG A 408 -17.38 6.49 -17.45
CA ARG A 408 -16.17 5.64 -17.48
C ARG A 408 -14.90 6.38 -17.91
N PHE A 409 -14.93 7.69 -17.93
CA PHE A 409 -13.82 8.53 -18.39
C PHE A 409 -12.53 8.25 -17.61
N LEU A 410 -11.47 7.87 -18.33
CA LEU A 410 -10.17 7.47 -17.79
C LEU A 410 -10.23 6.34 -16.74
N LEU A 411 -11.27 5.52 -16.76
CA LEU A 411 -11.30 4.23 -16.07
C LEU A 411 -10.68 3.12 -16.93
N ARG A 412 -10.54 1.92 -16.36
CA ARG A 412 -10.07 0.75 -17.12
C ARG A 412 -10.94 0.53 -18.36
N LYS A 413 -10.30 0.16 -19.45
CA LYS A 413 -11.00 -0.21 -20.67
C LYS A 413 -11.69 -1.55 -20.50
N GLU A 414 -12.92 -1.66 -20.99
CA GLU A 414 -13.64 -2.94 -21.09
C GLU A 414 -13.13 -3.74 -22.28
N PHE A 415 -13.41 -5.03 -22.28
CA PHE A 415 -13.02 -5.92 -23.37
C PHE A 415 -13.51 -5.42 -24.73
N SER A 416 -14.74 -4.89 -24.82
CA SER A 416 -15.31 -4.28 -26.01
C SER A 416 -14.44 -3.17 -26.63
N GLN A 417 -13.75 -2.39 -25.80
CA GLN A 417 -12.83 -1.35 -26.24
C GLN A 417 -11.43 -1.91 -26.56
N LEU A 418 -11.00 -2.94 -25.81
CA LEU A 418 -9.69 -3.56 -25.99
C LEU A 418 -9.60 -4.36 -27.30
N ARG A 419 -10.70 -4.99 -27.73
CA ARG A 419 -10.73 -5.76 -28.98
C ARG A 419 -10.38 -4.93 -30.22
N GLY A 420 -10.63 -3.61 -30.19
CA GLY A 420 -10.21 -2.70 -31.26
C GLY A 420 -8.71 -2.71 -31.54
N SER A 421 -7.88 -3.09 -30.59
CA SER A 421 -6.43 -3.25 -30.79
C SER A 421 -6.05 -4.40 -31.71
N ALA A 422 -6.99 -5.32 -32.00
CA ALA A 422 -6.80 -6.48 -32.86
C ALA A 422 -7.17 -6.22 -34.33
N HIS A 423 -7.48 -4.99 -34.77
CA HIS A 423 -7.82 -4.66 -36.16
C HIS A 423 -6.72 -5.03 -37.17
N SER A 424 -5.45 -4.97 -36.76
CA SER A 424 -4.33 -5.33 -37.65
C SER A 424 -3.96 -6.82 -37.60
N GLY A 425 -4.68 -7.61 -36.82
CA GLY A 425 -4.46 -9.04 -36.62
C GLY A 425 -4.67 -9.50 -35.16
N PRO A 426 -4.65 -10.81 -34.94
CA PRO A 426 -4.88 -11.39 -33.62
C PRO A 426 -3.89 -10.86 -32.56
N VAL A 427 -4.40 -10.48 -31.38
CA VAL A 427 -3.57 -10.13 -30.22
C VAL A 427 -3.58 -11.32 -29.26
N VAL A 428 -2.40 -11.86 -28.94
CA VAL A 428 -2.23 -12.97 -28.01
C VAL A 428 -1.61 -12.47 -26.73
N ILE A 429 -2.29 -12.71 -25.61
CA ILE A 429 -1.83 -12.36 -24.27
C ILE A 429 -1.50 -13.65 -23.55
N LEU A 430 -0.27 -13.76 -23.03
CA LEU A 430 0.16 -14.90 -22.23
C LEU A 430 0.08 -14.55 -20.74
N ASN A 431 -0.57 -15.38 -19.96
CA ASN A 431 -0.58 -15.30 -18.50
C ASN A 431 0.17 -16.49 -17.91
N ALA A 432 1.18 -16.21 -17.09
CA ALA A 432 1.92 -17.23 -16.34
C ALA A 432 1.75 -16.96 -14.83
N ALA A 433 0.67 -17.48 -14.26
CA ALA A 433 0.41 -17.44 -12.83
C ALA A 433 0.98 -18.71 -12.14
N GLU A 434 1.12 -18.66 -10.81
CA GLU A 434 1.63 -19.82 -10.07
C GLU A 434 0.70 -21.03 -10.17
N SER A 435 -0.61 -20.79 -10.18
CA SER A 435 -1.65 -21.82 -10.21
C SER A 435 -1.84 -22.41 -11.61
N ARG A 436 -1.68 -21.61 -12.68
CA ARG A 436 -1.92 -22.02 -14.07
C ARG A 436 -1.26 -21.08 -15.07
N CYS A 437 -1.03 -21.59 -16.28
CA CYS A 437 -0.59 -20.78 -17.41
C CYS A 437 -1.61 -20.88 -18.56
N ASP A 438 -1.86 -19.75 -19.20
CA ASP A 438 -2.91 -19.62 -20.22
C ASP A 438 -2.49 -18.66 -21.33
N ALA A 439 -3.07 -18.82 -22.50
CA ALA A 439 -3.08 -17.83 -23.55
C ALA A 439 -4.52 -17.33 -23.76
N LEU A 440 -4.65 -16.02 -23.99
CA LEU A 440 -5.88 -15.34 -24.35
C LEU A 440 -5.71 -14.73 -25.72
N ILE A 441 -6.62 -15.04 -26.65
CA ILE A 441 -6.58 -14.53 -28.01
C ILE A 441 -7.73 -13.54 -28.17
N VAL A 442 -7.41 -12.34 -28.59
CA VAL A 442 -8.35 -11.26 -28.89
C VAL A 442 -8.39 -11.07 -30.38
N LEU A 443 -9.59 -11.09 -30.95
CA LEU A 443 -9.87 -10.85 -32.39
C LEU A 443 -10.81 -9.63 -32.47
N ALA A 444 -10.66 -8.82 -33.52
CA ALA A 444 -11.46 -7.61 -33.71
C ALA A 444 -12.96 -7.89 -33.88
N ASP A 445 -13.26 -8.96 -34.64
CA ASP A 445 -14.61 -9.31 -35.10
C ASP A 445 -15.31 -10.30 -34.14
N VAL A 446 -14.68 -10.67 -33.03
CA VAL A 446 -15.22 -11.61 -32.03
C VAL A 446 -15.48 -10.87 -30.72
N ASP A 447 -16.67 -11.00 -30.17
CA ASP A 447 -17.14 -10.31 -28.99
C ASP A 447 -16.70 -10.96 -27.67
N HIS A 448 -15.97 -12.08 -27.74
CA HIS A 448 -15.41 -12.79 -26.59
C HIS A 448 -13.93 -13.10 -26.79
N ALA A 449 -13.20 -13.29 -25.70
CA ALA A 449 -11.80 -13.71 -25.72
C ALA A 449 -11.71 -15.24 -25.84
N ILE A 450 -10.85 -15.72 -26.74
CA ILE A 450 -10.61 -17.16 -26.88
C ILE A 450 -9.58 -17.58 -25.82
N HIS A 451 -9.99 -18.46 -24.94
CA HIS A 451 -9.13 -18.99 -23.87
C HIS A 451 -8.45 -20.30 -24.31
N VAL A 452 -7.13 -20.34 -24.23
CA VAL A 452 -6.29 -21.49 -24.54
C VAL A 452 -5.48 -21.89 -23.30
N PRO A 453 -5.88 -22.93 -22.57
CA PRO A 453 -5.09 -23.46 -21.45
C PRO A 453 -3.73 -23.98 -21.91
N LEU A 454 -2.68 -23.74 -21.14
CA LEU A 454 -1.31 -24.19 -21.41
C LEU A 454 -0.79 -25.15 -20.31
N PRO A 455 -1.37 -26.35 -20.17
CA PRO A 455 -1.10 -27.25 -19.05
C PRO A 455 0.34 -27.79 -19.02
N ASN A 456 1.03 -27.78 -20.17
CA ASN A 456 2.41 -28.23 -20.32
C ASN A 456 3.44 -27.11 -20.07
N PHE A 457 2.98 -25.90 -19.72
CA PHE A 457 3.80 -24.75 -19.36
C PHE A 457 3.54 -24.38 -17.88
N SER A 458 4.59 -23.93 -17.17
CA SER A 458 4.45 -23.54 -15.76
C SER A 458 5.18 -22.22 -15.50
N PHE A 459 4.78 -21.53 -14.43
CA PHE A 459 5.42 -20.30 -13.96
C PHE A 459 6.92 -20.50 -13.68
N GLN A 460 7.29 -21.61 -13.03
CA GLN A 460 8.71 -21.94 -12.78
C GLN A 460 9.51 -22.12 -14.08
N ARG A 461 8.87 -22.71 -15.08
CA ARG A 461 9.49 -22.85 -16.40
C ARG A 461 9.69 -21.51 -17.10
N SER A 462 8.77 -20.56 -16.92
CA SER A 462 8.91 -19.19 -17.46
C SER A 462 10.12 -18.47 -16.84
N ILE A 463 10.31 -18.60 -15.52
CA ILE A 463 11.49 -18.07 -14.82
C ILE A 463 12.77 -18.70 -15.33
N GLY A 464 12.80 -20.02 -15.49
CA GLY A 464 13.94 -20.74 -16.06
C GLY A 464 14.33 -20.26 -17.46
N LEU A 465 13.34 -20.03 -18.32
CA LEU A 465 13.55 -19.49 -19.67
C LEU A 465 14.05 -18.04 -19.65
N GLN A 466 13.52 -17.20 -18.76
CA GLN A 466 13.98 -15.83 -18.57
C GLN A 466 15.47 -15.79 -18.14
N ASN A 467 15.85 -16.61 -17.17
CA ASN A 467 17.23 -16.71 -16.72
C ASN A 467 18.18 -17.21 -17.83
N ALA A 468 17.71 -18.18 -18.62
CA ALA A 468 18.44 -18.67 -19.78
C ALA A 468 18.65 -17.57 -20.84
N LEU A 469 17.63 -16.77 -21.12
CA LEU A 469 17.70 -15.64 -22.04
C LEU A 469 18.65 -14.55 -21.56
N ASN A 470 18.58 -14.20 -20.26
CA ASN A 470 19.50 -13.24 -19.65
C ASN A 470 20.96 -13.73 -19.75
N SER A 471 21.21 -15.01 -19.50
CA SER A 471 22.55 -15.61 -19.64
C SER A 471 23.06 -15.56 -21.08
N LEU A 472 22.19 -15.73 -22.08
CA LEU A 472 22.55 -15.59 -23.49
C LEU A 472 22.89 -14.14 -23.86
N ARG A 473 22.14 -13.17 -23.30
CA ARG A 473 22.40 -11.74 -23.51
C ARG A 473 23.74 -11.33 -22.91
N ASP A 474 24.00 -11.72 -21.67
CA ASP A 474 25.23 -11.40 -20.95
C ASP A 474 26.47 -12.01 -21.63
N ALA A 475 26.34 -13.20 -22.24
CA ALA A 475 27.40 -13.82 -23.02
C ALA A 475 27.72 -13.04 -24.32
N ARG A 476 26.76 -12.33 -24.90
CA ARG A 476 26.95 -11.46 -26.08
C ARG A 476 27.70 -10.17 -25.75
N GLU A 477 27.53 -9.64 -24.55
CA GLU A 477 28.19 -8.41 -24.08
C GLU A 477 29.62 -8.62 -23.58
N GLY A 478 30.25 -9.80 -23.83
CA GLY A 478 31.65 -10.09 -23.47
C GLY A 478 31.87 -10.42 -22.00
N LYS A 479 30.84 -10.61 -21.21
CA LYS A 479 30.92 -11.09 -19.82
C LYS A 479 31.33 -12.58 -19.76
N PRO A 480 31.88 -13.08 -18.63
CA PRO A 480 32.34 -14.47 -18.53
C PRO A 480 31.27 -15.46 -18.94
N LYS A 481 31.59 -16.38 -19.85
CA LYS A 481 30.64 -17.37 -20.38
C LYS A 481 30.21 -18.32 -19.27
N PRO A 482 28.89 -18.57 -19.10
CA PRO A 482 28.44 -19.69 -18.30
C PRO A 482 29.01 -20.99 -18.86
N SER A 483 29.37 -21.94 -18.00
CA SER A 483 30.00 -23.22 -18.36
C SER A 483 29.13 -24.17 -19.21
N ALA A 484 27.85 -23.84 -19.44
CA ALA A 484 26.93 -24.60 -20.30
C ALA A 484 26.56 -23.79 -21.54
N ARG A 485 26.90 -24.29 -22.74
CA ARG A 485 26.39 -23.81 -24.03
C ARG A 485 24.88 -24.07 -24.07
N ILE A 486 24.06 -23.05 -23.81
CA ILE A 486 22.62 -23.12 -24.03
C ILE A 486 22.40 -23.22 -25.54
N ARG A 487 21.93 -24.37 -26.01
CA ARG A 487 21.58 -24.55 -27.41
C ARG A 487 20.22 -23.89 -27.65
N TRP A 488 20.11 -23.02 -28.65
CA TRP A 488 18.86 -22.38 -29.03
C TRP A 488 17.68 -23.36 -29.20
N ASN A 489 17.97 -24.57 -29.71
CA ASN A 489 16.94 -25.61 -29.85
C ASN A 489 16.36 -26.07 -28.50
N SER A 490 17.15 -26.13 -27.45
CA SER A 490 16.65 -26.49 -26.11
C SER A 490 15.82 -25.37 -25.47
N PHE A 491 16.00 -24.14 -25.92
CA PHE A 491 15.19 -22.98 -25.52
C PHE A 491 13.91 -22.85 -26.36
N LEU A 492 14.00 -22.90 -27.71
CA LEU A 492 12.88 -22.65 -28.59
C LEU A 492 11.90 -23.82 -28.70
N SER A 493 12.36 -25.09 -28.63
CA SER A 493 11.49 -26.26 -28.75
C SER A 493 10.42 -26.34 -27.65
N PRO A 494 10.70 -26.07 -26.36
CA PRO A 494 9.66 -25.98 -25.34
C PRO A 494 8.66 -24.85 -25.58
N LEU A 495 9.13 -23.66 -26.00
CA LEU A 495 8.25 -22.53 -26.32
C LEU A 495 7.30 -22.89 -27.45
N TRP A 496 7.83 -23.50 -28.53
CA TRP A 496 7.00 -23.95 -29.63
C TRP A 496 5.93 -24.96 -29.19
N LYS A 497 6.34 -26.03 -28.51
CA LYS A 497 5.45 -27.13 -28.13
C LYS A 497 4.41 -26.74 -27.09
N CYS A 498 4.81 -25.93 -26.10
CA CYS A 498 3.97 -25.66 -24.94
C CYS A 498 3.15 -24.37 -25.08
N ILE A 499 3.53 -23.44 -25.97
CA ILE A 499 2.88 -22.14 -26.10
C ILE A 499 2.43 -21.88 -27.53
N VAL A 500 3.40 -21.82 -28.48
CA VAL A 500 3.12 -21.32 -29.83
C VAL A 500 2.18 -22.25 -30.59
N LYS A 501 2.46 -23.57 -30.61
CA LYS A 501 1.63 -24.54 -31.31
C LYS A 501 0.19 -24.57 -30.81
N PRO A 502 -0.11 -24.68 -29.48
CA PRO A 502 -1.48 -24.62 -28.99
C PRO A 502 -2.25 -23.34 -29.39
N VAL A 503 -1.57 -22.18 -29.37
CA VAL A 503 -2.15 -20.91 -29.80
C VAL A 503 -2.47 -20.89 -31.28
N LEU A 504 -1.54 -21.35 -32.15
CA LEU A 504 -1.76 -21.41 -33.57
C LEU A 504 -2.85 -22.42 -33.95
N ASP A 505 -2.91 -23.56 -33.26
CA ASP A 505 -3.97 -24.56 -33.48
C ASP A 505 -5.35 -23.94 -33.13
N ALA A 506 -5.46 -23.19 -32.05
CA ALA A 506 -6.70 -22.49 -31.68
C ALA A 506 -7.08 -21.39 -32.69
N LEU A 507 -6.13 -20.61 -33.19
CA LEU A 507 -6.35 -19.61 -34.22
C LEU A 507 -6.81 -20.23 -35.54
N ALA A 508 -6.22 -21.36 -35.97
CA ALA A 508 -6.59 -22.05 -37.17
C ALA A 508 -8.03 -22.58 -37.15
N PHE A 509 -8.51 -23.04 -36.01
CA PHE A 509 -9.91 -23.42 -35.81
C PHE A 509 -10.86 -22.22 -35.82
N SER A 510 -10.49 -21.12 -35.18
CA SER A 510 -11.32 -19.92 -35.11
C SER A 510 -11.49 -19.24 -36.47
N VAL A 511 -10.44 -19.16 -37.28
CA VAL A 511 -10.49 -18.60 -38.64
C VAL A 511 -11.39 -19.45 -39.55
N ARG A 512 -11.34 -20.78 -39.45
CA ARG A 512 -12.24 -21.66 -40.20
C ARG A 512 -13.71 -21.48 -39.81
N TYR A 513 -13.99 -21.24 -38.52
CA TYR A 513 -15.37 -21.04 -38.06
C TYR A 513 -15.97 -19.71 -38.56
N ILE A 514 -15.19 -18.64 -38.57
CA ILE A 514 -15.61 -17.31 -39.06
C ILE A 514 -15.91 -17.39 -40.57
N VAL A 515 -15.02 -18.00 -41.37
CA VAL A 515 -15.23 -18.17 -42.80
C VAL A 515 -16.48 -19.02 -43.09
N LEU A 516 -16.79 -20.03 -42.27
CA LEU A 516 -17.98 -20.88 -42.44
C LEU A 516 -19.29 -20.17 -42.02
N THR A 517 -19.24 -19.23 -41.09
CA THR A 517 -20.43 -18.44 -40.67
C THR A 517 -20.73 -17.33 -41.67
N GLU A 518 -19.75 -16.68 -42.26
CA GLU A 518 -19.95 -15.73 -43.38
C GLU A 518 -20.54 -16.40 -44.60
N TYR A 519 -20.06 -17.60 -44.97
CA TYR A 519 -20.63 -18.38 -46.11
C TYR A 519 -22.06 -18.89 -45.86
N LYS A 520 -22.49 -19.00 -44.58
CA LYS A 520 -23.88 -19.39 -44.25
C LYS A 520 -24.86 -18.20 -44.20
N ALA A 521 -24.36 -16.97 -44.09
CA ALA A 521 -25.19 -15.77 -44.11
C ALA A 521 -25.54 -15.32 -45.54
N ASP A 522 -24.79 -15.79 -46.55
CA ASP A 522 -25.01 -15.48 -47.98
C ASP A 522 -25.75 -16.62 -48.74
N LEU A 523 -26.21 -17.66 -48.05
CA LEU A 523 -27.09 -18.72 -48.56
C LEU A 523 -28.44 -18.67 -47.82
#